data_bb9b53c11516d6f0567d9a6d4f0f1d69
#
_entry.id   bb9b53c11516d6f0567d9a6d4f0f1d69
#
_cell.length_a   1.000
_cell.length_b   1.000
_cell.length_c   1.000
_cell.angle_alpha   90.00
_cell.angle_beta   90.00
_cell.angle_gamma   90.00
#
_symmetry.space_group_name_H-M   'P 1'
#
loop_
_entity.id
_entity.type
_entity.pdbx_description
1 polymer ?
#
loop_
_entity_poly.entity_id
_entity_poly.type
_entity_poly.pdbx_seq_one_letter_code
_entity_poly.pdbx_strand_id
1 'polypeptide(L)'
;MVLDESTMKGLSGVLDKILKILSKITPELIKEVTSLISSVAELLGLKDEDDSSEEIGMKSEKADRKPEDFDSREEYISYLRDDVELDKYDREKLSDENLKEKYSAKGLDIEVGAINEKIGVNLGIEDYIMLAKAGINKVQDFMTIVDTFKEKGVEPLINEAIERLIPMKEGATVIDTLKEGVNKLENAKETWDKFNDMLENF
;
A
#
# COMPACT_ATOMS: atom_id res chain seq x y z
N MET A 1 6.65 21.29 22.07
CA MET A 1 7.73 21.09 21.10
C MET A 1 7.10 21.27 19.72
N VAL A 2 7.41 22.34 19.02
CA VAL A 2 6.80 22.66 17.70
C VAL A 2 7.49 21.75 16.69
N LEU A 3 6.70 20.97 15.91
CA LEU A 3 7.24 20.17 14.83
C LEU A 3 7.96 21.04 13.82
N ASP A 4 9.13 20.59 13.39
CA ASP A 4 9.89 21.17 12.31
C ASP A 4 9.03 21.20 11.03
N GLU A 5 8.98 22.36 10.40
CA GLU A 5 8.23 22.61 9.15
C GLU A 5 8.61 21.64 8.03
N SER A 6 9.81 21.04 8.08
CA SER A 6 10.28 20.05 7.11
C SER A 6 9.58 18.70 7.27
N THR A 7 9.29 18.27 8.51
CA THR A 7 8.57 17.01 8.80
C THR A 7 7.09 17.13 8.43
N MET A 8 6.48 18.29 8.70
CA MET A 8 5.09 18.58 8.28
C MET A 8 4.95 18.65 6.75
N LYS A 9 5.94 19.24 6.05
CA LYS A 9 5.97 19.25 4.58
C LYS A 9 6.19 17.86 3.98
N GLY A 10 6.96 17.00 4.64
CA GLY A 10 7.20 15.62 4.19
C GLY A 10 5.93 14.77 4.23
N LEU A 11 5.20 14.78 5.36
CA LEU A 11 3.93 14.05 5.52
C LEU A 11 2.83 14.58 4.60
N SER A 12 2.72 15.90 4.43
CA SER A 12 1.80 16.51 3.45
C SER A 12 2.17 16.08 2.03
N GLY A 13 3.44 16.04 1.68
CA GLY A 13 3.91 15.67 0.34
C GLY A 13 3.62 14.21 -0.04
N VAL A 14 3.75 13.27 0.91
CA VAL A 14 3.42 11.85 0.69
C VAL A 14 1.91 11.68 0.50
N LEU A 15 1.10 12.26 1.38
CA LEU A 15 -0.35 12.20 1.26
C LEU A 15 -0.85 12.83 -0.04
N ASP A 16 -0.33 13.98 -0.43
CA ASP A 16 -0.68 14.66 -1.69
C ASP A 16 -0.28 13.79 -2.90
N LYS A 17 0.87 13.09 -2.83
CA LYS A 17 1.29 12.14 -3.86
C LYS A 17 0.29 10.99 -3.99
N ILE A 18 -0.10 10.37 -2.88
CA ILE A 18 -1.06 9.25 -2.86
C ILE A 18 -2.41 9.70 -3.42
N LEU A 19 -2.95 10.81 -2.95
CA LEU A 19 -4.23 11.35 -3.46
C LEU A 19 -4.15 11.63 -4.97
N LYS A 20 -3.04 12.19 -5.45
CA LYS A 20 -2.81 12.42 -6.87
C LYS A 20 -2.74 11.12 -7.69
N ILE A 21 -2.16 10.07 -7.13
CA ILE A 21 -2.12 8.74 -7.76
C ILE A 21 -3.52 8.14 -7.82
N LEU A 22 -4.24 8.12 -6.69
CA LEU A 22 -5.58 7.57 -6.61
C LEU A 22 -6.57 8.31 -7.52
N SER A 23 -6.43 9.63 -7.69
CA SER A 23 -7.28 10.42 -8.60
C SER A 23 -7.14 10.07 -10.09
N LYS A 24 -6.10 9.32 -10.47
CA LYS A 24 -5.83 8.91 -11.86
C LYS A 24 -6.33 7.52 -12.21
N ILE A 25 -6.85 6.78 -11.25
CA ILE A 25 -7.33 5.41 -11.42
C ILE A 25 -8.84 5.34 -11.18
N THR A 26 -9.48 4.28 -11.67
CA THR A 26 -10.93 4.13 -11.52
C THR A 26 -11.33 3.80 -10.08
N PRO A 27 -12.56 4.13 -9.65
CA PRO A 27 -13.04 3.78 -8.32
C PRO A 27 -13.00 2.27 -8.04
N GLU A 28 -13.24 1.43 -9.07
CA GLU A 28 -13.16 -0.02 -8.96
C GLU A 28 -11.73 -0.46 -8.64
N LEU A 29 -10.73 0.10 -9.31
CA LEU A 29 -9.33 -0.22 -9.05
C LEU A 29 -8.88 0.29 -7.68
N ILE A 30 -9.34 1.46 -7.23
CA ILE A 30 -9.09 1.95 -5.87
C ILE A 30 -9.60 0.92 -4.85
N LYS A 31 -10.83 0.41 -5.05
CA LYS A 31 -11.42 -0.61 -4.17
C LYS A 31 -10.61 -1.91 -4.16
N GLU A 32 -10.15 -2.37 -5.32
CA GLU A 32 -9.32 -3.59 -5.41
C GLU A 32 -7.98 -3.42 -4.68
N VAL A 33 -7.30 -2.29 -4.88
CA VAL A 33 -6.04 -1.96 -4.20
C VAL A 33 -6.24 -1.87 -2.69
N THR A 34 -7.25 -1.14 -2.23
CA THR A 34 -7.58 -1.02 -0.81
C THR A 34 -7.89 -2.38 -0.19
N SER A 35 -8.70 -3.20 -0.87
CA SER A 35 -9.04 -4.55 -0.42
C SER A 35 -7.81 -5.45 -0.32
N LEU A 36 -6.90 -5.40 -1.30
CA LEU A 36 -5.67 -6.18 -1.27
C LEU A 36 -4.77 -5.78 -0.10
N ILE A 37 -4.52 -4.48 0.09
CA ILE A 37 -3.71 -3.95 1.20
C ILE A 37 -4.32 -4.36 2.54
N SER A 38 -5.62 -4.13 2.73
CA SER A 38 -6.34 -4.52 3.96
C SER A 38 -6.24 -6.02 4.25
N SER A 39 -6.48 -6.86 3.25
CA SER A 39 -6.41 -8.32 3.42
C SER A 39 -4.98 -8.81 3.75
N VAL A 40 -3.95 -8.16 3.19
CA VAL A 40 -2.55 -8.46 3.56
C VAL A 40 -2.28 -8.02 5.00
N ALA A 41 -2.73 -6.83 5.40
CA ALA A 41 -2.59 -6.35 6.78
C ALA A 41 -3.28 -7.26 7.80
N GLU A 42 -4.48 -7.75 7.49
CA GLU A 42 -5.23 -8.73 8.31
C GLU A 42 -4.49 -10.06 8.42
N LEU A 43 -4.00 -10.62 7.30
CA LEU A 43 -3.22 -11.86 7.31
C LEU A 43 -1.97 -11.74 8.20
N LEU A 44 -1.33 -10.58 8.21
CA LEU A 44 -0.14 -10.30 9.02
C LEU A 44 -0.46 -9.96 10.48
N GLY A 45 -1.74 -9.90 10.86
CA GLY A 45 -2.18 -9.55 12.21
C GLY A 45 -1.99 -8.08 12.57
N LEU A 46 -1.87 -7.19 11.57
CA LEU A 46 -1.69 -5.75 11.76
C LEU A 46 -3.00 -5.03 12.05
N LYS A 47 -4.13 -5.57 11.61
CA LYS A 47 -5.48 -5.03 11.83
C LYS A 47 -6.51 -6.16 11.93
N ASP A 48 -7.68 -5.85 12.44
CA ASP A 48 -8.84 -6.75 12.47
C ASP A 48 -9.74 -6.50 11.23
N GLU A 49 -10.61 -7.47 10.92
CA GLU A 49 -11.52 -7.41 9.76
C GLU A 49 -12.45 -6.17 9.79
N ASP A 50 -12.83 -5.74 11.00
CA ASP A 50 -13.72 -4.59 11.22
C ASP A 50 -13.02 -3.23 11.11
N ASP A 51 -11.67 -3.19 11.08
CA ASP A 51 -10.91 -1.95 10.97
C ASP A 51 -10.90 -1.45 9.52
N SER A 52 -11.30 -0.22 9.27
CA SER A 52 -11.19 0.38 7.95
C SER A 52 -9.94 1.28 7.82
N SER A 53 -9.40 1.38 6.60
CA SER A 53 -8.26 2.29 6.34
C SER A 53 -8.63 3.75 6.65
N GLU A 54 -9.89 4.15 6.40
CA GLU A 54 -10.40 5.48 6.74
C GLU A 54 -10.36 5.75 8.24
N GLU A 55 -10.78 4.77 9.06
CA GLU A 55 -10.74 4.90 10.51
C GLU A 55 -9.30 4.95 11.03
N ILE A 56 -8.40 4.12 10.50
CA ILE A 56 -6.95 4.16 10.84
C ILE A 56 -6.36 5.52 10.49
N GLY A 57 -6.66 6.04 9.30
CA GLY A 57 -6.21 7.36 8.85
C GLY A 57 -6.74 8.49 9.73
N MET A 58 -8.02 8.45 10.13
CA MET A 58 -8.61 9.44 11.03
C MET A 58 -8.05 9.34 12.44
N LYS A 59 -7.91 8.14 12.99
CA LYS A 59 -7.29 7.89 14.29
C LYS A 59 -5.86 8.44 14.34
N SER A 60 -5.10 8.28 13.25
CA SER A 60 -3.73 8.83 13.17
C SER A 60 -3.66 10.36 13.21
N GLU A 61 -4.72 11.04 12.78
CA GLU A 61 -4.80 12.52 12.88
C GLU A 61 -5.19 12.98 14.30
N LYS A 62 -5.96 12.17 15.01
CA LYS A 62 -6.34 12.45 16.42
C LYS A 62 -5.29 12.02 17.43
N ALA A 63 -4.41 11.11 17.05
CA ALA A 63 -3.39 10.56 17.92
C ALA A 63 -2.46 11.63 18.48
N ASP A 64 -2.16 11.55 19.77
CA ASP A 64 -1.19 12.41 20.46
C ASP A 64 0.25 11.91 20.30
N ARG A 65 0.43 10.66 19.87
CA ARG A 65 1.70 10.02 19.56
C ARG A 65 1.83 9.77 18.05
N LYS A 66 3.06 9.74 17.55
CA LYS A 66 3.39 9.61 16.15
C LYS A 66 4.10 8.29 15.86
N PRO A 67 4.20 7.84 14.60
CA PRO A 67 4.90 6.61 14.27
C PRO A 67 6.32 6.52 14.83
N GLU A 68 7.04 7.65 14.87
CA GLU A 68 8.41 7.75 15.41
C GLU A 68 8.53 7.60 16.92
N ASP A 69 7.40 7.59 17.65
CA ASP A 69 7.35 7.36 19.10
C ASP A 69 7.24 5.86 19.46
N PHE A 70 7.24 4.98 18.47
CA PHE A 70 7.09 3.53 18.62
C PHE A 70 8.31 2.80 18.05
N ASP A 71 8.58 1.61 18.59
CA ASP A 71 9.70 0.77 18.12
C ASP A 71 9.39 0.11 16.76
N SER A 72 8.10 -0.01 16.39
CA SER A 72 7.66 -0.55 15.10
C SER A 72 6.35 0.09 14.64
N ARG A 73 6.08 0.00 13.32
CA ARG A 73 4.80 0.42 12.75
C ARG A 73 3.64 -0.48 13.19
N GLU A 74 3.90 -1.73 13.51
CA GLU A 74 2.93 -2.65 14.10
C GLU A 74 2.44 -2.13 15.46
N GLU A 75 3.35 -1.69 16.34
CA GLU A 75 2.99 -1.08 17.61
C GLU A 75 2.20 0.21 17.44
N TYR A 76 2.55 1.03 16.44
CA TYR A 76 1.79 2.23 16.15
C TYR A 76 0.36 1.92 15.69
N ILE A 77 0.16 0.94 14.81
CA ILE A 77 -1.19 0.52 14.39
C ILE A 77 -1.99 -0.02 15.59
N SER A 78 -1.36 -0.86 16.43
CA SER A 78 -2.00 -1.37 17.64
C SER A 78 -2.44 -0.24 18.56
N TYR A 79 -1.60 0.76 18.78
CA TYR A 79 -1.96 1.96 19.55
C TYR A 79 -3.14 2.72 18.90
N LEU A 80 -3.12 2.93 17.58
CA LEU A 80 -4.24 3.59 16.90
C LEU A 80 -5.54 2.82 17.08
N ARG A 81 -5.49 1.50 17.02
CA ARG A 81 -6.64 0.63 17.13
C ARG A 81 -7.20 0.61 18.54
N ASP A 82 -6.32 0.41 19.52
CA ASP A 82 -6.70 0.05 20.90
C ASP A 82 -6.86 1.29 21.82
N ASP A 83 -6.09 2.36 21.59
CA ASP A 83 -6.02 3.52 22.49
C ASP A 83 -6.62 4.81 21.91
N VAL A 84 -6.85 4.88 20.57
CA VAL A 84 -7.42 6.07 19.93
C VAL A 84 -8.88 5.83 19.57
N GLU A 85 -9.79 6.50 20.30
CA GLU A 85 -11.23 6.40 20.06
C GLU A 85 -11.72 7.48 19.08
N LEU A 86 -12.62 7.08 18.17
CA LEU A 86 -13.40 7.98 17.33
C LEU A 86 -14.77 8.21 17.95
N ASP A 87 -15.10 9.46 18.22
CA ASP A 87 -16.44 9.83 18.66
C ASP A 87 -17.46 9.85 17.49
N LYS A 88 -18.73 10.11 17.82
CA LYS A 88 -19.80 10.16 16.83
C LYS A 88 -19.55 11.24 15.77
N TYR A 89 -19.02 12.39 16.15
CA TYR A 89 -18.75 13.50 15.23
C TYR A 89 -17.63 13.15 14.26
N ASP A 90 -16.60 12.44 14.71
CA ASP A 90 -15.53 11.96 13.84
C ASP A 90 -16.06 10.98 12.79
N ARG A 91 -16.91 10.03 13.21
CA ARG A 91 -17.54 9.06 12.29
C ARG A 91 -18.50 9.74 11.29
N GLU A 92 -19.20 10.79 11.70
CA GLU A 92 -20.02 11.61 10.80
C GLU A 92 -19.18 12.29 9.72
N LYS A 93 -17.96 12.72 10.00
CA LYS A 93 -17.04 13.29 8.99
C LYS A 93 -16.69 12.30 7.88
N LEU A 94 -16.64 10.99 8.16
CA LEU A 94 -16.41 9.95 7.15
C LEU A 94 -17.57 9.80 6.16
N SER A 95 -18.69 10.48 6.37
CA SER A 95 -19.77 10.59 5.39
C SER A 95 -19.50 11.62 4.29
N ASP A 96 -18.51 12.51 4.48
CA ASP A 96 -18.01 13.42 3.45
C ASP A 96 -17.00 12.69 2.56
N GLU A 97 -17.29 12.54 1.29
CA GLU A 97 -16.50 11.81 0.31
C GLU A 97 -15.04 12.31 0.25
N ASN A 98 -14.81 13.63 0.28
CA ASN A 98 -13.46 14.20 0.20
C ASN A 98 -12.63 13.88 1.46
N LEU A 99 -13.27 13.94 2.64
CA LEU A 99 -12.62 13.59 3.89
C LEU A 99 -12.36 12.09 3.96
N LYS A 100 -13.29 11.27 3.50
CA LYS A 100 -13.15 9.83 3.40
C LYS A 100 -11.96 9.44 2.52
N GLU A 101 -11.85 10.02 1.32
CA GLU A 101 -10.69 9.79 0.43
C GLU A 101 -9.37 10.19 1.09
N LYS A 102 -9.33 11.35 1.74
CA LYS A 102 -8.14 11.82 2.49
C LYS A 102 -7.73 10.82 3.57
N TYR A 103 -8.68 10.38 4.40
CA TYR A 103 -8.39 9.46 5.50
C TYR A 103 -8.07 8.06 5.00
N SER A 104 -8.73 7.59 3.94
CA SER A 104 -8.40 6.33 3.28
C SER A 104 -6.94 6.34 2.77
N ALA A 105 -6.53 7.37 2.05
CA ALA A 105 -5.16 7.51 1.56
C ALA A 105 -4.13 7.50 2.70
N LYS A 106 -4.44 8.17 3.82
CA LYS A 106 -3.57 8.20 4.99
C LYS A 106 -3.49 6.85 5.70
N GLY A 107 -4.61 6.16 5.82
CA GLY A 107 -4.67 4.80 6.39
C GLY A 107 -3.90 3.80 5.53
N LEU A 108 -4.07 3.84 4.22
CA LEU A 108 -3.33 2.99 3.28
C LEU A 108 -1.82 3.19 3.38
N ASP A 109 -1.34 4.44 3.52
CA ASP A 109 0.09 4.72 3.73
C ASP A 109 0.63 4.07 5.01
N ILE A 110 -0.14 4.16 6.10
CA ILE A 110 0.21 3.54 7.38
C ILE A 110 0.23 2.02 7.26
N GLU A 111 -0.79 1.42 6.64
CA GLU A 111 -0.90 -0.03 6.44
C GLU A 111 0.24 -0.56 5.56
N VAL A 112 0.51 0.08 4.42
CA VAL A 112 1.61 -0.29 3.51
C VAL A 112 2.96 -0.20 4.23
N GLY A 113 3.18 0.86 4.99
CA GLY A 113 4.41 1.01 5.78
C GLY A 113 4.60 -0.12 6.80
N ALA A 114 3.53 -0.53 7.49
CA ALA A 114 3.59 -1.62 8.47
C ALA A 114 3.76 -2.99 7.79
N ILE A 115 3.08 -3.22 6.66
CA ILE A 115 3.26 -4.42 5.85
C ILE A 115 4.73 -4.53 5.42
N ASN A 116 5.29 -3.47 4.85
CA ASN A 116 6.67 -3.44 4.39
C ASN A 116 7.67 -3.79 5.49
N GLU A 117 7.50 -3.21 6.68
CA GLU A 117 8.34 -3.51 7.84
C GLU A 117 8.19 -4.96 8.28
N LYS A 118 6.95 -5.47 8.35
CA LYS A 118 6.65 -6.84 8.80
C LYS A 118 7.20 -7.91 7.87
N ILE A 119 7.12 -7.71 6.56
CA ILE A 119 7.57 -8.69 5.55
C ILE A 119 8.96 -8.41 4.99
N GLY A 120 9.58 -7.27 5.35
CA GLY A 120 10.95 -6.93 4.95
C GLY A 120 11.09 -6.60 3.46
N VAL A 121 10.18 -5.80 2.90
CA VAL A 121 10.21 -5.29 1.53
C VAL A 121 9.91 -3.79 1.52
N ASN A 122 10.03 -3.15 0.36
CA ASN A 122 9.71 -1.75 0.18
C ASN A 122 8.81 -1.55 -1.04
N LEU A 123 7.52 -1.84 -0.87
CA LEU A 123 6.48 -1.63 -1.89
C LEU A 123 5.83 -0.26 -1.70
N GLY A 124 5.62 0.46 -2.81
CA GLY A 124 4.78 1.66 -2.84
C GLY A 124 3.32 1.32 -3.17
N ILE A 125 2.41 2.28 -2.98
CA ILE A 125 1.01 2.13 -3.42
C ILE A 125 0.93 1.88 -4.92
N GLU A 126 1.85 2.46 -5.70
CA GLU A 126 1.95 2.26 -7.14
C GLU A 126 2.20 0.79 -7.51
N ASP A 127 3.02 0.06 -6.73
CA ASP A 127 3.26 -1.37 -6.95
C ASP A 127 1.97 -2.19 -6.72
N TYR A 128 1.22 -1.89 -5.67
CA TYR A 128 -0.10 -2.51 -5.43
C TYR A 128 -1.07 -2.23 -6.57
N ILE A 129 -1.05 -1.03 -7.16
CA ILE A 129 -1.86 -0.67 -8.32
C ILE A 129 -1.46 -1.51 -9.54
N MET A 130 -0.17 -1.70 -9.81
CA MET A 130 0.29 -2.55 -10.92
C MET A 130 -0.10 -4.00 -10.72
N LEU A 131 0.03 -4.52 -9.51
CA LEU A 131 -0.41 -5.87 -9.15
C LEU A 131 -1.93 -6.05 -9.33
N ALA A 132 -2.74 -5.11 -8.82
CA ALA A 132 -4.20 -5.15 -8.98
C ALA A 132 -4.63 -5.06 -10.44
N LYS A 133 -4.04 -4.17 -11.25
CA LYS A 133 -4.27 -4.09 -12.71
C LYS A 133 -3.99 -5.42 -13.42
N ALA A 134 -3.00 -6.17 -12.95
CA ALA A 134 -2.69 -7.50 -13.48
C ALA A 134 -3.66 -8.59 -12.98
N GLY A 135 -4.61 -8.24 -12.11
CA GLY A 135 -5.59 -9.17 -11.54
C GLY A 135 -5.11 -9.90 -10.29
N ILE A 136 -4.04 -9.43 -9.64
CA ILE A 136 -3.57 -9.95 -8.36
C ILE A 136 -4.38 -9.27 -7.25
N ASN A 137 -5.44 -9.94 -6.82
CA ASN A 137 -6.38 -9.49 -5.79
C ASN A 137 -6.51 -10.47 -4.62
N LYS A 138 -5.78 -11.59 -4.67
CA LYS A 138 -5.73 -12.57 -3.58
C LYS A 138 -4.44 -12.42 -2.79
N VAL A 139 -4.54 -12.44 -1.48
CA VAL A 139 -3.39 -12.36 -0.57
C VAL A 139 -2.36 -13.45 -0.87
N GLN A 140 -2.79 -14.67 -1.18
CA GLN A 140 -1.89 -15.78 -1.49
C GLN A 140 -1.05 -15.51 -2.73
N ASP A 141 -1.66 -14.96 -3.80
CA ASP A 141 -0.97 -14.60 -5.03
C ASP A 141 0.04 -13.47 -4.79
N PHE A 142 -0.36 -12.45 -4.03
CA PHE A 142 0.51 -11.36 -3.59
C PHE A 142 1.73 -11.89 -2.83
N MET A 143 1.51 -12.72 -1.80
CA MET A 143 2.61 -13.29 -1.00
C MET A 143 3.54 -14.15 -1.84
N THR A 144 3.01 -14.93 -2.80
CA THR A 144 3.83 -15.74 -3.72
C THR A 144 4.79 -14.87 -4.53
N ILE A 145 4.33 -13.71 -5.01
CA ILE A 145 5.17 -12.76 -5.75
C ILE A 145 6.21 -12.15 -4.82
N VAL A 146 5.81 -11.62 -3.68
CA VAL A 146 6.72 -11.01 -2.70
C VAL A 146 7.79 -11.98 -2.25
N ASP A 147 7.42 -13.21 -1.92
CA ASP A 147 8.38 -14.25 -1.51
C ASP A 147 9.38 -14.56 -2.62
N THR A 148 8.95 -14.54 -3.89
CA THR A 148 9.86 -14.71 -5.02
C THR A 148 10.91 -13.60 -5.10
N PHE A 149 10.51 -12.34 -4.88
CA PHE A 149 11.44 -11.21 -4.81
C PHE A 149 12.44 -11.38 -3.64
N LYS A 150 11.96 -11.79 -2.47
CA LYS A 150 12.79 -12.05 -1.28
C LYS A 150 13.78 -13.19 -1.52
N GLU A 151 13.34 -14.30 -2.09
CA GLU A 151 14.19 -15.46 -2.45
C GLU A 151 15.32 -15.08 -3.39
N LYS A 152 15.06 -14.15 -4.31
CA LYS A 152 16.05 -13.64 -5.28
C LYS A 152 16.91 -12.51 -4.73
N GLY A 153 16.55 -11.91 -3.60
CA GLY A 153 17.21 -10.72 -3.07
C GLY A 153 17.07 -9.50 -3.99
N VAL A 154 15.94 -9.39 -4.68
CA VAL A 154 15.62 -8.29 -5.60
C VAL A 154 14.56 -7.40 -4.95
N GLU A 155 14.79 -6.09 -4.94
CA GLU A 155 13.76 -5.12 -4.51
C GLU A 155 12.60 -5.11 -5.49
N PRO A 156 11.33 -5.16 -5.00
CA PRO A 156 10.15 -5.22 -5.85
C PRO A 156 9.73 -3.84 -6.40
N LEU A 157 10.62 -3.19 -7.14
CA LEU A 157 10.38 -1.89 -7.81
C LEU A 157 9.52 -2.09 -9.07
N ILE A 158 8.31 -2.66 -8.91
CA ILE A 158 7.47 -3.14 -10.02
C ILE A 158 7.00 -1.96 -10.88
N ASN A 159 6.46 -0.94 -10.24
CA ASN A 159 5.99 0.26 -10.92
C ASN A 159 7.13 0.95 -11.69
N GLU A 160 8.27 1.16 -11.04
CA GLU A 160 9.43 1.81 -11.63
C GLU A 160 10.00 1.02 -12.81
N ALA A 161 9.96 -0.31 -12.76
CA ALA A 161 10.40 -1.16 -13.85
C ALA A 161 9.44 -1.09 -15.05
N ILE A 162 8.12 -1.13 -14.80
CA ILE A 162 7.09 -1.03 -15.85
C ILE A 162 7.13 0.35 -16.50
N GLU A 163 7.20 1.42 -15.73
CA GLU A 163 7.25 2.81 -16.22
C GLU A 163 8.65 3.24 -16.72
N ARG A 164 9.64 2.33 -16.70
CA ARG A 164 11.04 2.58 -17.13
C ARG A 164 11.72 3.73 -16.38
N LEU A 165 11.42 3.87 -15.10
CA LEU A 165 11.97 4.91 -14.23
C LEU A 165 13.32 4.54 -13.60
N ILE A 166 13.75 3.28 -13.74
CA ILE A 166 15.03 2.74 -13.26
C ILE A 166 15.91 2.26 -14.42
N PRO A 167 17.23 2.08 -14.21
CA PRO A 167 18.13 1.62 -15.26
C PRO A 167 17.66 0.31 -15.91
N MET A 168 17.80 0.20 -17.23
CA MET A 168 17.29 -0.94 -18.01
C MET A 168 17.71 -2.31 -17.43
N LYS A 169 18.95 -2.45 -17.00
CA LYS A 169 19.44 -3.71 -16.42
C LYS A 169 18.74 -4.07 -15.10
N GLU A 170 18.50 -3.08 -14.27
CA GLU A 170 17.78 -3.25 -13.01
C GLU A 170 16.31 -3.56 -13.27
N GLY A 171 15.66 -2.78 -14.14
CA GLY A 171 14.28 -3.02 -14.57
C GLY A 171 14.08 -4.41 -15.17
N ALA A 172 15.00 -4.89 -16.00
CA ALA A 172 14.96 -6.26 -16.54
C ALA A 172 15.01 -7.30 -15.43
N THR A 173 15.86 -7.12 -14.41
CA THR A 173 15.94 -8.04 -13.26
C THR A 173 14.64 -8.07 -12.47
N VAL A 174 14.00 -6.91 -12.25
CA VAL A 174 12.71 -6.81 -11.58
C VAL A 174 11.62 -7.54 -12.39
N ILE A 175 11.55 -7.30 -13.72
CA ILE A 175 10.56 -7.92 -14.59
C ILE A 175 10.75 -9.43 -14.69
N ASP A 176 11.99 -9.92 -14.78
CA ASP A 176 12.28 -11.36 -14.79
C ASP A 176 11.86 -12.02 -13.47
N THR A 177 12.11 -11.37 -12.33
CA THR A 177 11.71 -11.83 -11.00
C THR A 177 10.19 -11.85 -10.86
N LEU A 178 9.51 -10.78 -11.30
CA LEU A 178 8.05 -10.69 -11.34
C LEU A 178 7.46 -11.83 -12.17
N LYS A 179 7.99 -12.08 -13.36
CA LYS A 179 7.56 -13.16 -14.25
C LYS A 179 7.71 -14.53 -13.60
N GLU A 180 8.82 -14.75 -12.88
CA GLU A 180 9.02 -16.00 -12.14
C GLU A 180 7.97 -16.18 -11.04
N GLY A 181 7.65 -15.11 -10.28
CA GLY A 181 6.59 -15.12 -9.27
C GLY A 181 5.22 -15.39 -9.89
N VAL A 182 4.88 -14.70 -10.98
CA VAL A 182 3.61 -14.89 -11.70
C VAL A 182 3.49 -16.32 -12.24
N ASN A 183 4.55 -16.94 -12.73
CA ASN A 183 4.53 -18.32 -13.22
C ASN A 183 4.20 -19.38 -12.14
N LYS A 184 4.27 -19.02 -10.87
CA LYS A 184 3.85 -19.88 -9.74
C LYS A 184 2.33 -19.81 -9.47
N LEU A 185 1.60 -18.87 -10.09
CA LEU A 185 0.16 -18.66 -9.89
C LEU A 185 -0.69 -19.60 -10.75
N GLU A 186 -1.91 -19.90 -10.30
CA GLU A 186 -2.84 -20.73 -11.07
C GLU A 186 -3.24 -20.10 -12.41
N ASN A 187 -3.40 -18.75 -12.42
CA ASN A 187 -3.79 -17.96 -13.59
C ASN A 187 -2.59 -17.25 -14.26
N ALA A 188 -1.40 -17.85 -14.16
CA ALA A 188 -0.12 -17.28 -14.59
C ALA A 188 -0.16 -16.64 -15.99
N LYS A 189 -0.76 -17.31 -16.99
CA LYS A 189 -0.82 -16.81 -18.36
C LYS A 189 -1.63 -15.51 -18.45
N GLU A 190 -2.85 -15.50 -17.90
CA GLU A 190 -3.73 -14.33 -17.94
C GLU A 190 -3.10 -13.14 -17.22
N THR A 191 -2.53 -13.40 -16.03
CA THR A 191 -1.84 -12.38 -15.23
C THR A 191 -0.64 -11.82 -15.98
N TRP A 192 0.17 -12.69 -16.61
CA TRP A 192 1.34 -12.24 -17.37
C TRP A 192 0.96 -11.47 -18.64
N ASP A 193 -0.10 -11.86 -19.34
CA ASP A 193 -0.59 -11.13 -20.51
C ASP A 193 -0.97 -9.68 -20.12
N LYS A 194 -1.61 -9.47 -18.97
CA LYS A 194 -1.91 -8.13 -18.46
C LYS A 194 -0.65 -7.31 -18.11
N PHE A 195 0.39 -7.94 -17.55
CA PHE A 195 1.67 -7.26 -17.34
C PHE A 195 2.35 -6.90 -18.66
N ASN A 196 2.31 -7.79 -19.67
CA ASN A 196 2.85 -7.47 -21.00
C ASN A 196 2.13 -6.27 -21.63
N ASP A 197 0.80 -6.21 -21.54
CA ASP A 197 0.04 -5.06 -22.03
C ASP A 197 0.49 -3.75 -21.35
N MET A 198 0.78 -3.79 -20.06
CA MET A 198 1.33 -2.62 -19.35
C MET A 198 2.74 -2.27 -19.84
N LEU A 199 3.62 -3.27 -20.03
CA LEU A 199 4.99 -3.07 -20.50
C LEU A 199 5.07 -2.51 -21.94
N GLU A 200 4.09 -2.83 -22.80
CA GLU A 200 4.01 -2.34 -24.17
C GLU A 200 3.49 -0.90 -24.27
N ASN A 201 2.71 -0.45 -23.27
CA ASN A 201 2.09 0.88 -23.25
C ASN A 201 2.93 1.97 -22.57
N PHE A 202 4.09 1.63 -22.04
CA PHE A 202 5.13 2.52 -21.49
C PHE A 202 6.44 2.39 -22.28
#